data_827efcc9612f31df85dbdfce0896ffa3
#
_entry.id   827efcc9612f31df85dbdfce0896ffa3
#
_cell.length_a   1.000
_cell.length_b   1.000
_cell.length_c   1.000
_cell.angle_alpha   90.00
_cell.angle_beta   90.00
_cell.angle_gamma   90.00
#
_symmetry.space_group_name_H-M   'P 1'
#
loop_
_entity.id
_entity.type
_entity.pdbx_description
1 polymer ?
#
loop_
_entity_poly.entity_id
_entity_poly.type
_entity_poly.pdbx_seq_one_letter_code
_entity_poly.pdbx_strand_id
1 'polypeptide(L)'
;MSTSSRFAVAVHVLTLMAWADEEPLKSEQVAESVNTNAVVIRRMLCELAESNLVVSQTGSMGGSKLARLPERITLLDIYQAVESRGVFSLHRHPPNPDCPVGVNIGTVLNDVLDEVDSAVERVLANMTLRDVVSRLKPCVSTANGKGVSAAHGKSVSAATNGKRKQVARVHSVSVRN
;
A
#
# COMPACT_ATOMS: atom_id res chain seq x y z
N MET A 1 -13.74 -1.91 23.63
CA MET A 1 -13.73 -2.02 22.13
C MET A 1 -12.33 -1.63 21.69
N SER A 2 -11.55 -2.55 21.12
CA SER A 2 -10.23 -2.23 20.59
C SER A 2 -10.39 -1.86 19.12
N THR A 3 -9.95 -0.66 18.77
CA THR A 3 -9.84 -0.26 17.36
C THR A 3 -8.77 -1.12 16.70
N SER A 4 -9.07 -1.65 15.51
CA SER A 4 -8.09 -2.42 14.75
C SER A 4 -6.92 -1.54 14.35
N SER A 5 -5.70 -2.02 14.58
CA SER A 5 -4.47 -1.38 14.09
C SER A 5 -3.96 -2.02 12.80
N ARG A 6 -4.68 -3.03 12.27
CA ARG A 6 -4.24 -3.84 11.13
C ARG A 6 -4.04 -2.99 9.88
N PHE A 7 -4.99 -2.12 9.58
CA PHE A 7 -4.89 -1.18 8.46
C PHE A 7 -3.65 -0.28 8.57
N ALA A 8 -3.43 0.33 9.74
CA ALA A 8 -2.26 1.19 9.95
C ALA A 8 -0.93 0.42 9.78
N VAL A 9 -0.86 -0.81 10.31
CA VAL A 9 0.31 -1.69 10.14
C VAL A 9 0.49 -2.08 8.67
N ALA A 10 -0.57 -2.43 7.95
CA ALA A 10 -0.51 -2.79 6.53
C ALA A 10 -0.03 -1.61 5.66
N VAL A 11 -0.55 -0.40 5.89
CA VAL A 11 -0.08 0.82 5.21
C VAL A 11 1.41 1.06 5.50
N HIS A 12 1.86 0.90 6.75
CA HIS A 12 3.28 1.05 7.11
C HIS A 12 4.15 0.02 6.38
N VAL A 13 3.77 -1.26 6.39
CA VAL A 13 4.49 -2.35 5.70
C VAL A 13 4.65 -2.05 4.21
N LEU A 14 3.56 -1.71 3.52
CA LEU A 14 3.60 -1.43 2.08
C LEU A 14 4.35 -0.13 1.77
N THR A 15 4.27 0.88 2.64
CA THR A 15 5.03 2.12 2.51
C THR A 15 6.53 1.85 2.63
N LEU A 16 6.95 1.00 3.57
CA LEU A 16 8.36 0.59 3.71
C LEU A 16 8.86 -0.14 2.45
N MET A 17 8.05 -1.03 1.87
CA MET A 17 8.38 -1.70 0.61
C MET A 17 8.47 -0.72 -0.56
N ALA A 18 7.57 0.25 -0.64
CA ALA A 18 7.64 1.31 -1.66
C ALA A 18 8.89 2.18 -1.52
N TRP A 19 9.39 2.36 -0.30
CA TRP A 19 10.60 3.12 -0.01
C TRP A 19 11.87 2.34 -0.36
N ALA A 20 11.83 1.00 -0.28
CA ALA A 20 12.96 0.11 -0.57
C ALA A 20 13.24 -0.08 -2.08
N ASP A 21 12.47 0.57 -2.95
CA ASP A 21 12.68 0.65 -4.41
C ASP A 21 12.95 -0.73 -5.06
N GLU A 22 11.97 -1.63 -4.95
CA GLU A 22 11.98 -3.02 -5.45
C GLU A 22 12.93 -4.00 -4.72
N GLU A 23 13.73 -3.57 -3.77
CA GLU A 23 14.54 -4.48 -2.97
C GLU A 23 13.63 -5.33 -2.04
N PRO A 24 13.72 -6.68 -2.10
CA PRO A 24 12.90 -7.52 -1.25
C PRO A 24 13.24 -7.35 0.23
N LEU A 25 12.26 -7.08 1.07
CA LEU A 25 12.43 -6.94 2.51
C LEU A 25 12.09 -8.23 3.25
N LYS A 26 12.93 -8.60 4.22
CA LYS A 26 12.67 -9.73 5.11
C LYS A 26 11.65 -9.34 6.18
N SER A 27 10.82 -10.30 6.61
CA SER A 27 9.80 -10.06 7.63
C SER A 27 10.37 -9.54 8.95
N GLU A 28 11.62 -9.86 9.28
CA GLU A 28 12.33 -9.39 10.45
C GLU A 28 12.64 -7.88 10.36
N GLN A 29 13.10 -7.41 9.19
CA GLN A 29 13.38 -6.00 8.94
C GLN A 29 12.09 -5.17 9.00
N VAL A 30 11.01 -5.70 8.41
CA VAL A 30 9.68 -5.06 8.45
C VAL A 30 9.17 -5.00 9.89
N ALA A 31 9.32 -6.10 10.64
CA ALA A 31 8.89 -6.16 12.04
C ALA A 31 9.64 -5.18 12.94
N GLU A 32 10.94 -4.98 12.70
CA GLU A 32 11.75 -3.98 13.40
C GLU A 32 11.22 -2.56 13.14
N SER A 33 10.95 -2.21 11.88
CA SER A 33 10.42 -0.90 11.50
C SER A 33 9.03 -0.63 12.09
N VAL A 34 8.15 -1.63 12.09
CA VAL A 34 6.78 -1.53 12.63
C VAL A 34 6.77 -1.62 14.17
N ASN A 35 7.87 -2.06 14.77
CA ASN A 35 8.02 -2.37 16.21
C ASN A 35 7.01 -3.45 16.65
N THR A 36 7.02 -4.60 15.95
CA THR A 36 6.12 -5.72 16.22
C THR A 36 6.82 -7.07 16.04
N ASN A 37 6.11 -8.17 16.26
CA ASN A 37 6.64 -9.52 16.07
C ASN A 37 6.64 -9.92 14.58
N ALA A 38 7.74 -10.53 14.10
CA ALA A 38 7.87 -11.01 12.72
C ALA A 38 6.80 -12.06 12.33
N VAL A 39 6.24 -12.82 13.29
CA VAL A 39 5.13 -13.74 13.03
C VAL A 39 3.86 -12.99 12.63
N VAL A 40 3.59 -11.84 13.26
CA VAL A 40 2.46 -10.97 12.90
C VAL A 40 2.65 -10.43 11.48
N ILE A 41 3.86 -9.98 11.15
CA ILE A 41 4.19 -9.49 9.81
C ILE A 41 4.02 -10.59 8.77
N ARG A 42 4.53 -11.82 9.00
CA ARG A 42 4.37 -12.92 8.04
C ARG A 42 2.89 -13.23 7.75
N ARG A 43 2.03 -13.24 8.78
CA ARG A 43 0.59 -13.44 8.59
C ARG A 43 -0.01 -12.33 7.72
N MET A 44 0.33 -11.07 8.02
CA MET A 44 -0.14 -9.92 7.24
C MET A 44 0.35 -9.97 5.80
N LEU A 45 1.62 -10.37 5.57
CA LEU A 45 2.16 -10.53 4.22
C LEU A 45 1.42 -11.61 3.40
N CYS A 46 0.94 -12.69 4.03
CA CYS A 46 0.09 -13.68 3.35
C CYS A 46 -1.24 -13.04 2.91
N GLU A 47 -1.93 -12.32 3.76
CA GLU A 47 -3.19 -11.64 3.44
C GLU A 47 -3.01 -10.59 2.33
N LEU A 48 -1.93 -9.81 2.39
CA LEU A 48 -1.59 -8.84 1.35
C LEU A 48 -1.22 -9.52 0.01
N ALA A 49 -0.60 -10.72 0.06
CA ALA A 49 -0.29 -11.49 -1.13
C ALA A 49 -1.53 -12.09 -1.78
N GLU A 50 -2.50 -12.57 -0.99
CA GLU A 50 -3.82 -13.04 -1.48
C GLU A 50 -4.56 -11.94 -2.24
N SER A 51 -4.37 -10.68 -1.83
CA SER A 51 -4.96 -9.50 -2.48
C SER A 51 -4.08 -8.91 -3.60
N ASN A 52 -3.02 -9.59 -4.04
CA ASN A 52 -2.08 -9.13 -5.06
C ASN A 52 -1.45 -7.74 -4.77
N LEU A 53 -1.20 -7.44 -3.50
CA LEU A 53 -0.50 -6.23 -3.07
C LEU A 53 1.00 -6.49 -2.87
N VAL A 54 1.36 -7.72 -2.55
CA VAL A 54 2.73 -8.16 -2.24
C VAL A 54 3.05 -9.44 -3.01
N VAL A 55 4.29 -9.58 -3.43
CA VAL A 55 4.88 -10.85 -3.89
C VAL A 55 6.03 -11.24 -2.97
N SER A 56 6.09 -12.53 -2.61
CA SER A 56 7.14 -13.07 -1.76
C SER A 56 8.01 -14.03 -2.55
N GLN A 57 9.32 -13.91 -2.38
CA GLN A 57 10.32 -14.80 -2.96
C GLN A 57 11.00 -15.61 -1.86
N THR A 58 11.18 -16.92 -2.10
CA THR A 58 11.89 -17.81 -1.19
C THR A 58 13.39 -17.85 -1.51
N GLY A 59 14.20 -18.23 -0.52
CA GLY A 59 15.65 -18.39 -0.67
C GLY A 59 16.46 -17.41 0.18
N SER A 60 17.78 -17.50 0.10
CA SER A 60 18.72 -16.69 0.90
C SER A 60 18.63 -15.20 0.59
N MET A 61 18.35 -14.84 -0.67
CA MET A 61 18.08 -13.47 -1.17
C MET A 61 16.59 -13.19 -1.22
N GLY A 62 15.75 -14.05 -0.61
CA GLY A 62 14.31 -13.91 -0.61
C GLY A 62 13.81 -12.80 0.33
N GLY A 63 12.56 -12.44 0.13
CA GLY A 63 11.85 -11.42 0.90
C GLY A 63 10.51 -11.11 0.24
N SER A 64 9.90 -10.02 0.65
CA SER A 64 8.64 -9.57 0.10
C SER A 64 8.79 -8.17 -0.49
N LYS A 65 8.13 -7.93 -1.62
CA LYS A 65 8.09 -6.62 -2.30
C LYS A 65 6.70 -6.32 -2.83
N LEU A 66 6.45 -5.10 -3.27
CA LEU A 66 5.19 -4.74 -3.89
C LEU A 66 4.94 -5.55 -5.17
N ALA A 67 3.68 -5.98 -5.35
CA ALA A 67 3.22 -6.66 -6.57
C ALA A 67 2.82 -5.67 -7.68
N ARG A 68 2.51 -4.41 -7.30
CA ARG A 68 2.04 -3.34 -8.17
C ARG A 68 2.78 -2.04 -7.84
N LEU A 69 2.83 -1.12 -8.80
CA LEU A 69 3.38 0.22 -8.57
C LEU A 69 2.59 0.95 -7.47
N PRO A 70 3.25 1.73 -6.60
CA PRO A 70 2.59 2.46 -5.50
C PRO A 70 1.43 3.36 -5.95
N GLU A 71 1.47 3.88 -7.18
CA GLU A 71 0.42 4.70 -7.79
C GLU A 71 -0.85 3.88 -8.12
N ARG A 72 -0.72 2.55 -8.23
CA ARG A 72 -1.80 1.63 -8.56
C ARG A 72 -2.32 0.85 -7.36
N ILE A 73 -1.89 1.21 -6.17
CA ILE A 73 -2.36 0.66 -4.90
C ILE A 73 -3.10 1.77 -4.18
N THR A 74 -4.42 1.65 -4.06
CA THR A 74 -5.23 2.58 -3.28
C THR A 74 -5.21 2.19 -1.79
N LEU A 75 -5.49 3.13 -0.91
CA LEU A 75 -5.68 2.81 0.50
C LEU A 75 -6.92 1.93 0.72
N LEU A 76 -7.89 1.97 -0.20
CA LEU A 76 -9.04 1.06 -0.18
C LEU A 76 -8.61 -0.39 -0.46
N ASP A 77 -7.74 -0.63 -1.45
CA ASP A 77 -7.19 -1.98 -1.70
C ASP A 77 -6.54 -2.56 -0.43
N ILE A 78 -5.79 -1.71 0.29
CA ILE A 78 -5.13 -2.12 1.54
C ILE A 78 -6.15 -2.40 2.63
N TYR A 79 -7.16 -1.54 2.78
CA TYR A 79 -8.21 -1.69 3.76
C TYR A 79 -8.97 -3.01 3.55
N GLN A 80 -9.41 -3.27 2.33
CA GLN A 80 -10.14 -4.49 1.98
C GLN A 80 -9.31 -5.77 2.14
N ALA A 81 -7.98 -5.69 2.00
CA ALA A 81 -7.09 -6.83 2.19
C ALA A 81 -6.97 -7.28 3.66
N VAL A 82 -7.07 -6.34 4.61
CA VAL A 82 -6.75 -6.64 6.02
C VAL A 82 -7.92 -6.48 6.98
N GLU A 83 -8.97 -5.78 6.59
CA GLU A 83 -10.17 -5.58 7.41
C GLU A 83 -11.34 -6.39 6.84
N SER A 84 -11.92 -7.25 7.65
CA SER A 84 -13.04 -8.11 7.26
C SER A 84 -14.40 -7.55 7.66
N ARG A 85 -14.43 -6.42 8.35
CA ARG A 85 -15.64 -5.80 8.90
C ARG A 85 -15.57 -4.29 8.71
N GLY A 86 -16.74 -3.65 8.64
CA GLY A 86 -16.86 -2.18 8.64
C GLY A 86 -16.21 -1.51 9.85
N VAL A 87 -16.14 -0.19 9.81
CA VAL A 87 -15.51 0.64 10.86
C VAL A 87 -16.17 0.44 12.22
N PHE A 88 -17.47 0.23 12.22
CA PHE A 88 -18.26 -0.01 13.41
C PHE A 88 -18.96 -1.35 13.35
N SER A 89 -19.37 -1.84 14.51
CA SER A 89 -20.16 -3.08 14.63
C SER A 89 -21.40 -2.81 15.45
N LEU A 90 -22.48 -3.49 15.11
CA LEU A 90 -23.70 -3.50 15.92
C LEU A 90 -23.46 -4.16 17.28
N HIS A 91 -24.51 -4.22 18.08
CA HIS A 91 -24.53 -4.87 19.38
C HIS A 91 -24.07 -6.33 19.28
N ARG A 92 -23.23 -6.76 20.23
CA ARG A 92 -22.77 -8.17 20.28
C ARG A 92 -23.90 -9.16 20.57
N HIS A 93 -24.88 -8.70 21.33
CA HIS A 93 -26.09 -9.47 21.69
C HIS A 93 -27.29 -8.72 21.12
N PRO A 94 -28.31 -9.44 20.64
CA PRO A 94 -29.55 -8.83 20.16
C PRO A 94 -30.17 -7.97 21.30
N PRO A 95 -30.67 -6.77 20.96
CA PRO A 95 -31.38 -5.93 21.91
C PRO A 95 -32.65 -6.64 22.43
N ASN A 96 -33.19 -6.15 23.57
CA ASN A 96 -34.39 -6.71 24.16
C ASN A 96 -35.59 -6.63 23.18
N PRO A 97 -36.19 -7.78 22.80
CA PRO A 97 -37.32 -7.83 21.86
C PRO A 97 -38.60 -7.20 22.40
N ASP A 98 -38.74 -7.08 23.73
CA ASP A 98 -39.91 -6.45 24.36
C ASP A 98 -39.79 -4.92 24.44
N CYS A 99 -38.66 -4.37 24.04
CA CYS A 99 -38.43 -2.92 24.00
C CYS A 99 -38.72 -2.37 22.60
N PRO A 100 -39.66 -1.40 22.45
CA PRO A 100 -39.97 -0.82 21.15
C PRO A 100 -38.75 -0.20 20.40
N VAL A 101 -37.78 0.31 21.14
CA VAL A 101 -36.50 0.79 20.58
C VAL A 101 -35.61 -0.40 20.20
N GLY A 102 -35.53 -1.41 21.07
CA GLY A 102 -34.70 -2.59 20.85
C GLY A 102 -35.05 -3.35 19.56
N VAL A 103 -36.33 -3.46 19.25
CA VAL A 103 -36.82 -4.15 18.02
C VAL A 103 -36.36 -3.44 16.75
N ASN A 104 -36.29 -2.10 16.74
CA ASN A 104 -36.09 -1.32 15.53
C ASN A 104 -34.65 -0.76 15.38
N ILE A 105 -33.92 -0.60 16.49
CA ILE A 105 -32.61 0.11 16.49
C ILE A 105 -31.58 -0.53 15.57
N GLY A 106 -31.61 -1.87 15.43
CA GLY A 106 -30.69 -2.60 14.57
C GLY A 106 -30.80 -2.19 13.10
N THR A 107 -32.03 -2.08 12.59
CA THR A 107 -32.28 -1.66 11.20
C THR A 107 -31.80 -0.22 10.98
N VAL A 108 -32.19 0.70 11.86
CA VAL A 108 -31.80 2.12 11.75
C VAL A 108 -30.27 2.27 11.80
N LEU A 109 -29.59 1.53 12.70
CA LEU A 109 -28.14 1.60 12.79
C LEU A 109 -27.45 0.97 11.58
N ASN A 110 -27.99 -0.10 10.98
CA ASN A 110 -27.43 -0.65 9.75
C ASN A 110 -27.36 0.40 8.65
N ASP A 111 -28.46 1.11 8.38
CA ASP A 111 -28.51 2.15 7.34
C ASP A 111 -27.45 3.24 7.59
N VAL A 112 -27.31 3.67 8.84
CA VAL A 112 -26.30 4.68 9.23
C VAL A 112 -24.87 4.14 9.07
N LEU A 113 -24.63 2.88 9.46
CA LEU A 113 -23.29 2.29 9.38
C LEU A 113 -22.87 2.02 7.93
N ASP A 114 -23.80 1.61 7.07
CA ASP A 114 -23.57 1.44 5.63
C ASP A 114 -23.19 2.77 4.96
N GLU A 115 -23.81 3.87 5.36
CA GLU A 115 -23.45 5.21 4.87
C GLU A 115 -22.04 5.61 5.33
N VAL A 116 -21.70 5.35 6.59
CA VAL A 116 -20.35 5.62 7.13
C VAL A 116 -19.29 4.80 6.41
N ASP A 117 -19.51 3.49 6.24
CA ASP A 117 -18.57 2.61 5.55
C ASP A 117 -18.38 3.06 4.09
N SER A 118 -19.44 3.41 3.39
CA SER A 118 -19.39 3.96 2.03
C SER A 118 -18.60 5.29 1.97
N ALA A 119 -18.71 6.14 2.98
CA ALA A 119 -17.97 7.38 3.05
C ALA A 119 -16.47 7.13 3.27
N VAL A 120 -16.12 6.19 4.14
CA VAL A 120 -14.73 5.76 4.40
C VAL A 120 -14.12 5.17 3.13
N GLU A 121 -14.81 4.24 2.47
CA GLU A 121 -14.35 3.62 1.23
C GLU A 121 -14.08 4.67 0.13
N ARG A 122 -14.97 5.64 -0.05
CA ARG A 122 -14.77 6.73 -1.01
C ARG A 122 -13.51 7.55 -0.72
N VAL A 123 -13.22 7.83 0.55
CA VAL A 123 -12.01 8.57 0.93
C VAL A 123 -10.76 7.73 0.64
N LEU A 124 -10.78 6.45 1.03
CA LEU A 124 -9.64 5.54 0.83
C LEU A 124 -9.38 5.23 -0.65
N ALA A 125 -10.42 5.17 -1.49
CA ALA A 125 -10.30 4.96 -2.93
C ALA A 125 -9.60 6.11 -3.66
N ASN A 126 -9.70 7.33 -3.13
CA ASN A 126 -9.09 8.53 -3.72
C ASN A 126 -7.64 8.79 -3.25
N MET A 127 -7.07 7.92 -2.43
CA MET A 127 -5.70 8.03 -1.93
C MET A 127 -4.90 6.80 -2.32
N THR A 128 -3.71 7.04 -2.86
CA THR A 128 -2.78 5.97 -3.26
C THR A 128 -1.66 5.79 -2.24
N LEU A 129 -0.97 4.64 -2.31
CA LEU A 129 0.23 4.41 -1.52
C LEU A 129 1.33 5.44 -1.88
N ARG A 130 1.40 5.87 -3.15
CA ARG A 130 2.30 6.96 -3.58
C ARG A 130 2.03 8.25 -2.84
N ASP A 131 0.77 8.60 -2.61
CA ASP A 131 0.41 9.81 -1.86
C ASP A 131 0.91 9.75 -0.42
N VAL A 132 0.85 8.57 0.21
CA VAL A 132 1.41 8.35 1.55
C VAL A 132 2.93 8.53 1.53
N VAL A 133 3.62 7.85 0.61
CA VAL A 133 5.09 7.94 0.46
C VAL A 133 5.54 9.38 0.24
N SER A 134 4.83 10.15 -0.61
CA SER A 134 5.18 11.53 -0.92
C SER A 134 5.09 12.49 0.28
N ARG A 135 4.30 12.13 1.29
CA ARG A 135 4.15 12.92 2.52
C ARG A 135 5.21 12.61 3.58
N LEU A 136 5.97 11.53 3.41
CA LEU A 136 7.06 11.21 4.32
C LEU A 136 8.20 12.20 4.11
N LYS A 137 8.63 12.83 5.19
CA LYS A 137 9.85 13.65 5.17
C LYS A 137 11.05 12.70 5.26
N PRO A 138 12.12 12.90 4.44
CA PRO A 138 13.36 12.17 4.66
C PRO A 138 13.83 12.39 6.09
N CYS A 139 13.99 11.32 6.85
CA CYS A 139 14.65 11.41 8.16
C CYS A 139 16.09 11.84 7.91
N VAL A 140 16.47 13.04 8.33
CA VAL A 140 17.87 13.43 8.48
C VAL A 140 18.38 12.64 9.66
N SER A 141 19.06 11.52 9.41
CA SER A 141 19.69 10.72 10.48
C SER A 141 20.75 11.57 11.16
N THR A 142 20.45 12.06 12.35
CA THR A 142 21.49 12.39 13.29
C THR A 142 22.15 11.07 13.72
N ALA A 143 23.42 10.94 13.37
CA ALA A 143 24.21 9.74 13.57
C ALA A 143 24.13 9.22 15.02
N ASN A 144 23.57 8.01 15.17
CA ASN A 144 24.11 6.94 16.03
C ASN A 144 23.20 5.73 15.96
N GLY A 145 23.72 4.61 15.44
CA GLY A 145 23.14 3.29 15.55
C GLY A 145 22.68 2.70 14.21
N LYS A 146 23.44 1.75 13.72
CA LYS A 146 23.21 0.76 12.65
C LYS A 146 21.95 0.97 11.78
N GLY A 147 22.07 1.85 10.81
CA GLY A 147 21.01 2.17 9.89
C GLY A 147 20.97 1.19 8.73
N VAL A 148 19.76 0.83 8.32
CA VAL A 148 19.51 0.30 6.97
C VAL A 148 20.01 1.36 5.98
N SER A 149 21.00 1.04 5.18
CA SER A 149 21.59 1.94 4.20
C SER A 149 20.53 2.35 3.18
N ALA A 150 20.09 3.60 3.25
CA ALA A 150 19.24 4.18 2.22
C ALA A 150 20.09 4.42 0.98
N ALA A 151 19.93 3.56 -0.04
CA ALA A 151 20.51 3.80 -1.34
C ALA A 151 19.89 5.07 -1.95
N HIS A 152 20.74 6.03 -2.19
CA HIS A 152 20.40 7.33 -2.78
C HIS A 152 19.69 7.16 -4.13
N GLY A 153 18.48 7.66 -4.23
CA GLY A 153 17.81 7.87 -5.51
C GLY A 153 18.62 8.87 -6.35
N LYS A 154 19.16 8.39 -7.46
CA LYS A 154 19.76 9.25 -8.47
C LYS A 154 18.70 10.15 -9.08
N SER A 155 18.84 11.45 -8.88
CA SER A 155 18.08 12.47 -9.59
C SER A 155 18.31 12.33 -11.09
N VAL A 156 17.25 12.04 -11.84
CA VAL A 156 17.28 12.11 -13.30
C VAL A 156 17.14 13.57 -13.68
N SER A 157 18.26 14.25 -13.87
CA SER A 157 18.26 15.57 -14.47
C SER A 157 18.02 15.42 -15.97
N ALA A 158 16.93 16.03 -16.44
CA ALA A 158 16.68 16.20 -17.87
C ALA A 158 17.76 17.08 -18.49
N ALA A 159 18.64 16.48 -19.29
CA ALA A 159 19.56 17.20 -20.15
C ALA A 159 18.96 17.25 -21.56
N THR A 160 18.31 18.37 -21.87
CA THR A 160 18.13 18.85 -23.24
C THR A 160 19.50 19.18 -23.81
N ASN A 161 19.94 18.49 -24.83
CA ASN A 161 20.91 19.10 -25.72
C ASN A 161 20.66 18.65 -27.16
N GLY A 162 20.20 19.60 -27.96
CA GLY A 162 20.10 19.48 -29.38
C GLY A 162 21.44 19.52 -30.06
N LYS A 163 21.63 18.74 -31.10
CA LYS A 163 22.45 19.07 -32.23
C LYS A 163 21.93 18.42 -33.51
N ARG A 164 21.49 19.29 -34.42
CA ARG A 164 21.34 19.05 -35.85
C ARG A 164 22.68 18.70 -36.48
N LYS A 165 22.69 17.76 -37.41
CA LYS A 165 23.45 17.71 -38.67
C LYS A 165 22.82 16.56 -39.45
N GLN A 166 22.13 16.80 -40.50
CA GLN A 166 22.29 17.22 -41.87
C GLN A 166 23.13 16.26 -42.74
N VAL A 167 22.46 15.84 -43.85
CA VAL A 167 22.95 15.50 -45.20
C VAL A 167 23.52 14.09 -45.40
N ALA A 168 22.89 13.29 -46.28
CA ALA A 168 23.05 13.12 -47.72
C ALA A 168 22.20 11.90 -48.14
N ARG A 169 21.22 12.00 -49.06
CA ARG A 169 21.35 11.80 -50.53
C ARG A 169 22.02 10.46 -50.88
N VAL A 170 21.40 9.61 -51.58
CA VAL A 170 21.11 9.35 -52.93
C VAL A 170 20.98 7.86 -53.18
N HIS A 171 20.11 7.31 -53.90
CA HIS A 171 19.91 6.73 -55.21
C HIS A 171 18.77 5.73 -55.16
N SER A 172 17.72 6.00 -55.77
CA SER A 172 17.07 5.49 -56.97
C SER A 172 17.69 4.22 -57.61
N VAL A 173 16.81 3.27 -57.95
CA VAL A 173 16.68 2.47 -59.17
C VAL A 173 15.54 1.47 -58.91
N SER A 174 14.39 1.64 -59.48
CA SER A 174 13.89 1.33 -60.79
C SER A 174 13.62 -0.16 -61.07
N VAL A 175 12.32 -0.47 -61.15
CA VAL A 175 11.58 -1.09 -62.26
C VAL A 175 11.75 -2.59 -62.59
N ARG A 176 10.54 -3.16 -62.87
CA ARG A 176 10.14 -4.33 -63.71
C ARG A 176 10.02 -5.64 -62.92
N ASN A 177 8.95 -6.31 -63.00
CA ASN A 177 7.85 -6.55 -63.95
C ASN A 177 6.60 -6.89 -63.18
#